data_42642ac3355a13cddd1515276225bd3f
#
_entry.id   42642ac3355a13cddd1515276225bd3f
#
_cell.length_a   1.000
_cell.length_b   1.000
_cell.length_c   1.000
_cell.angle_alpha   90.00
_cell.angle_beta   90.00
_cell.angle_gamma   90.00
#
_symmetry.space_group_name_H-M   'P 1'
#
loop_
_entity.id
_entity.type
_entity.pdbx_description
1 polymer ?
#
loop_
_entity_poly.entity_id
_entity_poly.type
_entity_poly.pdbx_seq_one_letter_code
_entity_poly.pdbx_strand_id
1 'polypeptide(L)'
;MRVLLPEDIVKAHEEGIIHFHDSDYFAQKEHNCDLINLEDMLQNGTVISETMIEKPHSFFTACNVTTQIVAQVASNQYGGQTFTLSHLAPFVDISRKKIRKQVIEERTACGDSLDDRIVNKVVESRLRSEVKSGIQTIQYQLITLMTCNGQAPFVTMFMYLDEVPEGQ
;
A
#
# COMPACT_ATOMS: atom_id res chain seq x y z
N MET A 1 -8.16 -21.06 24.44
CA MET A 1 -8.98 -22.23 24.07
C MET A 1 -9.70 -22.84 25.27
N ARG A 2 -9.02 -23.40 26.27
CA ARG A 2 -9.61 -24.16 27.42
C ARG A 2 -10.67 -23.42 28.26
N VAL A 3 -10.71 -22.11 28.21
CA VAL A 3 -11.65 -21.27 28.98
C VAL A 3 -12.90 -20.89 28.17
N LEU A 4 -12.79 -20.86 26.85
CA LEU A 4 -13.80 -20.28 25.96
C LEU A 4 -14.54 -21.31 25.11
N LEU A 5 -13.96 -22.50 24.90
CA LEU A 5 -14.57 -23.55 24.10
C LEU A 5 -15.22 -24.62 24.99
N PRO A 6 -16.25 -25.31 24.47
CA PRO A 6 -16.79 -26.51 25.11
C PRO A 6 -15.72 -27.57 25.35
N GLU A 7 -15.84 -28.29 26.46
CA GLU A 7 -14.81 -29.25 26.91
C GLU A 7 -14.57 -30.38 25.90
N ASP A 8 -15.62 -30.84 25.24
CA ASP A 8 -15.54 -31.88 24.20
C ASP A 8 -14.71 -31.42 22.97
N ILE A 9 -14.82 -30.15 22.56
CA ILE A 9 -14.02 -29.56 21.48
C ILE A 9 -12.54 -29.45 21.90
N VAL A 10 -12.28 -28.99 23.13
CA VAL A 10 -10.94 -28.91 23.69
C VAL A 10 -10.29 -30.28 23.74
N LYS A 11 -11.01 -31.27 24.25
CA LYS A 11 -10.54 -32.67 24.35
C LYS A 11 -10.27 -33.26 22.97
N ALA A 12 -11.17 -33.09 22.00
CA ALA A 12 -10.98 -33.59 20.63
C ALA A 12 -9.73 -32.97 19.95
N HIS A 13 -9.45 -31.70 20.22
CA HIS A 13 -8.22 -31.04 19.74
C HIS A 13 -6.96 -31.62 20.42
N GLU A 14 -6.98 -31.77 21.73
CA GLU A 14 -5.84 -32.30 22.50
C GLU A 14 -5.53 -33.77 22.17
N GLU A 15 -6.55 -34.54 21.87
CA GLU A 15 -6.43 -35.92 21.41
C GLU A 15 -6.04 -36.05 19.92
N GLY A 16 -5.97 -34.93 19.18
CA GLY A 16 -5.60 -34.93 17.77
C GLY A 16 -6.70 -35.42 16.84
N ILE A 17 -7.95 -35.52 17.30
CA ILE A 17 -9.10 -35.92 16.49
C ILE A 17 -9.47 -34.78 15.52
N ILE A 18 -9.41 -33.54 16.00
CA ILE A 18 -9.60 -32.32 15.20
C ILE A 18 -8.42 -31.37 15.42
N HIS A 19 -8.21 -30.46 14.46
CA HIS A 19 -7.33 -29.31 14.65
C HIS A 19 -8.16 -28.02 14.72
N PHE A 20 -8.23 -27.42 15.91
CA PHE A 20 -8.81 -26.10 16.07
C PHE A 20 -7.74 -25.08 15.77
N HIS A 21 -7.80 -24.50 14.57
CA HIS A 21 -6.82 -23.55 14.07
C HIS A 21 -6.88 -22.22 14.85
N ASP A 22 -5.74 -21.58 15.01
CA ASP A 22 -5.60 -20.28 15.69
C ASP A 22 -6.24 -20.24 17.09
N SER A 23 -6.08 -21.32 17.85
CA SER A 23 -6.68 -21.50 19.17
C SER A 23 -6.27 -20.47 20.23
N ASP A 24 -5.22 -19.71 19.97
CA ASP A 24 -4.71 -18.61 20.78
C ASP A 24 -5.24 -17.24 20.33
N TYR A 25 -5.67 -17.10 19.07
CA TYR A 25 -6.14 -15.83 18.50
C TYR A 25 -7.65 -15.75 18.25
N PHE A 26 -8.39 -16.88 18.17
CA PHE A 26 -9.78 -16.89 17.74
C PHE A 26 -10.73 -16.00 18.57
N ALA A 27 -10.38 -15.67 19.81
CA ALA A 27 -11.16 -14.82 20.68
C ALA A 27 -10.77 -13.33 20.61
N GLN A 28 -9.74 -13.01 19.86
CA GLN A 28 -9.28 -11.63 19.68
C GLN A 28 -10.02 -11.00 18.50
N LYS A 29 -10.17 -9.67 18.52
CA LYS A 29 -10.76 -8.92 17.41
C LYS A 29 -9.70 -8.62 16.34
N GLU A 30 -8.80 -9.54 16.11
CA GLU A 30 -7.74 -9.44 15.11
C GLU A 30 -8.07 -10.32 13.90
N HIS A 31 -7.70 -9.85 12.72
CA HIS A 31 -7.86 -10.59 11.48
C HIS A 31 -6.69 -11.54 11.27
N ASN A 32 -6.91 -12.66 10.57
CA ASN A 32 -5.82 -13.53 10.18
C ASN A 32 -5.11 -12.96 8.94
N CYS A 33 -5.76 -13.04 7.79
CA CYS A 33 -5.19 -12.55 6.53
C CYS A 33 -6.15 -11.59 5.85
N ASP A 34 -5.61 -10.54 5.24
CA ASP A 34 -6.39 -9.49 4.59
C ASP A 34 -5.97 -9.29 3.14
N LEU A 35 -6.96 -9.05 2.28
CA LEU A 35 -6.77 -8.55 0.93
C LEU A 35 -7.11 -7.07 0.92
N ILE A 36 -6.09 -6.23 0.71
CA ILE A 36 -6.25 -4.78 0.77
C ILE A 36 -6.69 -4.25 -0.59
N ASN A 37 -7.85 -3.60 -0.63
CA ASN A 37 -8.32 -2.88 -1.81
C ASN A 37 -7.69 -1.48 -1.87
N LEU A 38 -6.42 -1.41 -2.28
CA LEU A 38 -5.72 -0.13 -2.42
C LEU A 38 -6.36 0.79 -3.46
N GLU A 39 -7.00 0.24 -4.50
CA GLU A 39 -7.65 1.06 -5.52
C GLU A 39 -8.71 1.95 -4.87
N ASP A 40 -9.64 1.36 -4.15
CA ASP A 40 -10.71 2.11 -3.47
C ASP A 40 -10.15 3.07 -2.43
N MET A 41 -9.26 2.59 -1.57
CA MET A 41 -8.69 3.37 -0.47
C MET A 41 -7.90 4.60 -0.95
N LEU A 42 -7.20 4.48 -2.08
CA LEU A 42 -6.41 5.58 -2.65
C LEU A 42 -7.26 6.52 -3.53
N GLN A 43 -8.30 6.01 -4.21
CA GLN A 43 -9.13 6.84 -5.10
C GLN A 43 -10.19 7.62 -4.32
N ASN A 44 -10.78 7.03 -3.30
CA ASN A 44 -11.88 7.60 -2.52
C ASN A 44 -11.44 8.14 -1.15
N GLY A 45 -10.18 7.93 -0.80
CA GLY A 45 -9.67 8.23 0.53
C GLY A 45 -9.90 7.09 1.51
N THR A 46 -9.23 7.16 2.65
CA THR A 46 -9.30 6.14 3.70
C THR A 46 -9.12 6.77 5.08
N VAL A 47 -9.59 6.09 6.11
CA VAL A 47 -9.39 6.52 7.50
C VAL A 47 -8.20 5.77 8.08
N ILE A 48 -7.21 6.52 8.56
CA ILE A 48 -6.05 5.98 9.26
C ILE A 48 -5.97 6.69 10.62
N SER A 49 -5.97 5.91 11.70
CA SER A 49 -5.90 6.44 13.06
C SER A 49 -6.92 7.57 13.32
N GLU A 50 -8.18 7.33 12.97
CA GLU A 50 -9.31 8.27 13.09
C GLU A 50 -9.22 9.54 12.23
N THR A 51 -8.22 9.62 11.36
CA THR A 51 -8.02 10.76 10.45
C THR A 51 -8.36 10.35 9.02
N MET A 52 -9.21 11.15 8.36
CA MET A 52 -9.50 10.97 6.94
C MET A 52 -8.29 11.40 6.11
N ILE A 53 -7.77 10.48 5.32
CA ILE A 53 -6.71 10.71 4.35
C ILE A 53 -7.36 10.83 2.97
N GLU A 54 -7.22 11.97 2.36
CA GLU A 54 -7.75 12.24 1.03
C GLU A 54 -6.94 11.55 -0.06
N LYS A 55 -7.52 11.53 -1.28
CA LYS A 55 -6.86 11.01 -2.47
C LYS A 55 -5.48 11.64 -2.68
N PRO A 56 -4.42 10.85 -2.84
CA PRO A 56 -3.07 11.36 -3.10
C PRO A 56 -2.98 12.18 -4.39
N HIS A 57 -2.18 13.25 -4.37
CA HIS A 57 -1.92 14.12 -5.50
C HIS A 57 -0.57 13.89 -6.19
N SER A 58 0.06 12.75 -5.94
CA SER A 58 1.27 12.29 -6.62
C SER A 58 1.51 10.80 -6.37
N PHE A 59 2.31 10.17 -7.22
CA PHE A 59 2.73 8.79 -7.06
C PHE A 59 3.49 8.58 -5.74
N PHE A 60 4.41 9.48 -5.42
CA PHE A 60 5.19 9.39 -4.19
C PHE A 60 4.30 9.47 -2.94
N THR A 61 3.30 10.36 -2.94
CA THR A 61 2.34 10.44 -1.84
C THR A 61 1.48 9.18 -1.75
N ALA A 62 1.05 8.62 -2.89
CA ALA A 62 0.31 7.36 -2.91
C ALA A 62 1.12 6.20 -2.31
N CYS A 63 2.42 6.12 -2.62
CA CYS A 63 3.32 5.14 -2.01
C CYS A 63 3.41 5.31 -0.48
N ASN A 64 3.53 6.54 0.01
CA ASN A 64 3.55 6.80 1.46
C ASN A 64 2.23 6.42 2.14
N VAL A 65 1.09 6.78 1.56
CA VAL A 65 -0.24 6.40 2.09
C VAL A 65 -0.39 4.88 2.10
N THR A 66 0.04 4.19 1.05
CA THR A 66 0.05 2.72 0.99
C THR A 66 0.80 2.11 2.16
N THR A 67 1.98 2.63 2.51
CA THR A 67 2.74 2.10 3.65
C THR A 67 2.05 2.33 4.98
N GLN A 68 1.32 3.44 5.14
CA GLN A 68 0.52 3.68 6.35
C GLN A 68 -0.70 2.75 6.43
N ILE A 69 -1.36 2.48 5.30
CA ILE A 69 -2.44 1.48 5.23
C ILE A 69 -1.91 0.11 5.65
N VAL A 70 -0.78 -0.32 5.08
CA VAL A 70 -0.14 -1.60 5.42
C VAL A 70 0.19 -1.68 6.91
N ALA A 71 0.72 -0.60 7.49
CA ALA A 71 1.04 -0.52 8.91
C ALA A 71 -0.21 -0.65 9.80
N GLN A 72 -1.28 0.05 9.43
CA GLN A 72 -2.55 0.02 10.16
C GLN A 72 -3.17 -1.38 10.12
N VAL A 73 -3.21 -2.01 8.95
CA VAL A 73 -3.71 -3.38 8.81
C VAL A 73 -2.86 -4.35 9.62
N ALA A 74 -1.53 -4.30 9.46
CA ALA A 74 -0.62 -5.17 10.20
C ALA A 74 -0.69 -5.03 11.73
N SER A 75 -1.14 -3.87 12.22
CA SER A 75 -1.34 -3.64 13.65
C SER A 75 -2.63 -4.27 14.20
N ASN A 76 -3.53 -4.72 13.31
CA ASN A 76 -4.82 -5.33 13.66
C ASN A 76 -4.97 -6.76 13.13
N GLN A 77 -3.86 -7.40 12.77
CA GLN A 77 -3.87 -8.78 12.27
C GLN A 77 -2.69 -9.58 12.81
N TYR A 78 -2.79 -10.90 12.74
CA TYR A 78 -1.72 -11.84 13.10
C TYR A 78 -1.23 -12.69 11.92
N GLY A 79 -1.84 -12.53 10.75
CA GLY A 79 -1.45 -13.19 9.50
C GLY A 79 -0.81 -12.24 8.50
N GLY A 80 -0.93 -12.56 7.23
CA GLY A 80 -0.40 -11.77 6.13
C GLY A 80 -1.42 -10.89 5.46
N GLN A 81 -0.93 -9.90 4.74
CA GLN A 81 -1.76 -9.04 3.92
C GLN A 81 -1.27 -9.02 2.47
N THR A 82 -2.20 -8.84 1.57
CA THR A 82 -1.93 -8.84 0.13
C THR A 82 -2.51 -7.60 -0.52
N PHE A 83 -1.77 -6.98 -1.43
CA PHE A 83 -2.25 -5.89 -2.26
C PHE A 83 -1.62 -5.93 -3.66
N THR A 84 -2.21 -5.20 -4.61
CA THR A 84 -1.76 -5.12 -5.99
C THR A 84 -1.04 -3.80 -6.25
N LEU A 85 0.20 -3.85 -6.77
CA LEU A 85 0.98 -2.65 -7.10
C LEU A 85 0.39 -1.85 -8.27
N SER A 86 -0.32 -2.51 -9.19
CA SER A 86 -1.00 -1.85 -10.32
C SER A 86 -2.03 -0.81 -9.88
N HIS A 87 -2.59 -0.91 -8.67
CA HIS A 87 -3.47 0.11 -8.10
C HIS A 87 -2.77 1.48 -7.87
N LEU A 88 -1.45 1.52 -7.91
CA LEU A 88 -0.67 2.77 -7.87
C LEU A 88 -0.48 3.42 -9.26
N ALA A 89 -0.72 2.68 -10.35
CA ALA A 89 -0.49 3.18 -11.71
C ALA A 89 -1.22 4.49 -12.05
N PRO A 90 -2.49 4.71 -11.66
CA PRO A 90 -3.19 5.98 -11.93
C PRO A 90 -2.47 7.21 -11.38
N PHE A 91 -1.71 7.06 -10.30
CA PHE A 91 -0.96 8.15 -9.67
C PHE A 91 0.31 8.52 -10.44
N VAL A 92 0.81 7.63 -11.31
CA VAL A 92 1.91 7.95 -12.24
C VAL A 92 1.49 9.04 -13.21
N ASP A 93 0.27 8.96 -13.76
CA ASP A 93 -0.25 9.99 -14.67
C ASP A 93 -0.53 11.32 -13.96
N ILE A 94 -1.02 11.27 -12.71
CA ILE A 94 -1.19 12.46 -11.88
C ILE A 94 0.17 13.15 -11.67
N SER A 95 1.21 12.40 -11.31
CA SER A 95 2.58 12.93 -11.17
C SER A 95 3.12 13.47 -12.48
N ARG A 96 2.92 12.76 -13.60
CA ARG A 96 3.35 13.23 -14.93
C ARG A 96 2.77 14.61 -15.25
N LYS A 97 1.46 14.80 -15.06
CA LYS A 97 0.79 16.08 -15.28
C LYS A 97 1.33 17.19 -14.37
N LYS A 98 1.54 16.88 -13.10
CA LYS A 98 2.11 17.81 -12.11
C LYS A 98 3.53 18.22 -12.47
N ILE A 99 4.40 17.27 -12.78
CA ILE A 99 5.79 17.51 -13.18
C ILE A 99 5.83 18.34 -14.47
N ARG A 100 4.98 18.01 -15.45
CA ARG A 100 4.90 18.77 -16.70
C ARG A 100 4.57 20.25 -16.45
N LYS A 101 3.59 20.51 -15.60
CA LYS A 101 3.24 21.89 -15.22
C LYS A 101 4.44 22.60 -14.59
N GLN A 102 5.10 21.99 -13.64
CA GLN A 102 6.30 22.54 -12.99
C GLN A 102 7.43 22.84 -13.98
N VAL A 103 7.73 21.88 -14.88
CA VAL A 103 8.78 22.06 -15.91
C VAL A 103 8.47 23.25 -16.83
N ILE A 104 7.21 23.40 -17.25
CA ILE A 104 6.80 24.54 -18.09
C ILE A 104 6.94 25.86 -17.33
N GLU A 105 6.49 25.93 -16.09
CA GLU A 105 6.62 27.12 -15.23
C GLU A 105 8.08 27.52 -15.00
N GLU A 106 8.93 26.55 -14.67
CA GLU A 106 10.37 26.76 -14.47
C GLU A 106 11.06 27.33 -15.73
N ARG A 107 10.80 26.69 -16.89
CA ARG A 107 11.40 27.12 -18.15
C ARG A 107 10.91 28.49 -18.61
N THR A 108 9.62 28.77 -18.41
CA THR A 108 9.04 30.08 -18.70
C THR A 108 9.68 31.17 -17.82
N ALA A 109 9.88 30.90 -16.54
CA ALA A 109 10.53 31.83 -15.62
C ALA A 109 12.01 32.10 -15.98
N CYS A 110 12.69 31.11 -16.55
CA CYS A 110 14.08 31.25 -17.02
C CYS A 110 14.19 31.91 -18.42
N GLY A 111 13.09 32.13 -19.10
CA GLY A 111 13.09 32.65 -20.49
C GLY A 111 13.54 31.62 -21.53
N ASP A 112 13.53 30.34 -21.18
CA ASP A 112 13.93 29.23 -22.07
C ASP A 112 12.86 28.90 -23.12
N SER A 113 13.32 28.36 -24.25
CA SER A 113 12.42 27.83 -25.28
C SER A 113 11.59 26.63 -24.75
N LEU A 114 10.31 26.64 -25.03
CA LEU A 114 9.36 25.54 -24.75
C LEU A 114 9.33 24.52 -25.91
N ASP A 115 10.45 23.89 -26.20
CA ASP A 115 10.49 22.74 -27.12
C ASP A 115 9.86 21.53 -26.42
N ASP A 116 8.74 21.02 -26.95
CA ASP A 116 7.99 19.91 -26.41
C ASP A 116 8.82 18.63 -26.29
N ARG A 117 9.81 18.39 -27.14
CA ARG A 117 10.69 17.23 -27.05
C ARG A 117 11.59 17.31 -25.82
N ILE A 118 12.10 18.51 -25.54
CA ILE A 118 12.95 18.74 -24.35
C ILE A 118 12.11 18.66 -23.09
N VAL A 119 10.93 19.30 -23.10
CA VAL A 119 9.98 19.26 -21.96
C VAL A 119 9.62 17.81 -21.65
N ASN A 120 9.20 17.02 -22.64
CA ASN A 120 8.85 15.61 -22.46
C ASN A 120 10.01 14.79 -21.89
N LYS A 121 11.23 14.98 -22.41
CA LYS A 121 12.40 14.26 -21.91
C LYS A 121 12.69 14.58 -20.43
N VAL A 122 12.57 15.83 -20.03
CA VAL A 122 12.76 16.24 -18.63
C VAL A 122 11.65 15.67 -17.75
N VAL A 123 10.40 15.73 -18.20
CA VAL A 123 9.24 15.19 -17.47
C VAL A 123 9.42 13.69 -17.23
N GLU A 124 9.72 12.90 -18.27
CA GLU A 124 9.88 11.44 -18.10
C GLU A 124 11.10 11.09 -17.24
N SER A 125 12.17 11.88 -17.31
CA SER A 125 13.33 11.68 -16.43
C SER A 125 12.98 11.91 -14.95
N ARG A 126 12.28 13.01 -14.64
CA ARG A 126 11.83 13.32 -13.27
C ARG A 126 10.80 12.31 -12.78
N LEU A 127 9.85 11.91 -13.63
CA LEU A 127 8.85 10.92 -13.31
C LEU A 127 9.47 9.56 -12.97
N ARG A 128 10.44 9.08 -13.76
CA ARG A 128 11.19 7.85 -13.45
C ARG A 128 11.89 7.92 -12.10
N SER A 129 12.45 9.08 -11.77
CA SER A 129 13.09 9.30 -10.47
C SER A 129 12.06 9.24 -9.33
N GLU A 130 10.89 9.87 -9.50
CA GLU A 130 9.81 9.83 -8.52
C GLU A 130 9.28 8.41 -8.31
N VAL A 131 9.01 7.69 -9.40
CA VAL A 131 8.54 6.28 -9.32
C VAL A 131 9.57 5.41 -8.60
N LYS A 132 10.85 5.53 -8.96
CA LYS A 132 11.92 4.79 -8.27
C LYS A 132 11.95 5.11 -6.78
N SER A 133 11.88 6.37 -6.41
CA SER A 133 11.88 6.81 -5.01
C SER A 133 10.65 6.32 -4.25
N GLY A 134 9.46 6.34 -4.89
CA GLY A 134 8.23 5.84 -4.29
C GLY A 134 8.30 4.33 -3.99
N ILE A 135 8.75 3.53 -4.94
CA ILE A 135 8.92 2.08 -4.75
C ILE A 135 9.99 1.78 -3.69
N GLN A 136 11.11 2.52 -3.69
CA GLN A 136 12.12 2.38 -2.65
C GLN A 136 11.58 2.74 -1.26
N THR A 137 10.69 3.72 -1.17
CA THR A 137 10.03 4.10 0.08
C THR A 137 9.12 2.99 0.59
N ILE A 138 8.31 2.37 -0.28
CA ILE A 138 7.50 1.20 0.09
C ILE A 138 8.41 0.10 0.63
N GLN A 139 9.43 -0.28 -0.12
CA GLN A 139 10.36 -1.35 0.29
C GLN A 139 11.02 -1.02 1.63
N TYR A 140 11.56 0.19 1.79
CA TYR A 140 12.23 0.60 3.01
C TYR A 140 11.29 0.57 4.22
N GLN A 141 10.10 1.15 4.08
CA GLN A 141 9.14 1.21 5.19
C GLN A 141 8.62 -0.17 5.56
N LEU A 142 8.31 -1.05 4.59
CA LEU A 142 7.86 -2.42 4.88
C LEU A 142 8.91 -3.24 5.64
N ILE A 143 10.20 -3.03 5.37
CA ILE A 143 11.28 -3.76 6.05
C ILE A 143 11.58 -3.19 7.44
N THR A 144 11.42 -1.87 7.63
CA THR A 144 11.81 -1.19 8.87
C THR A 144 10.65 -0.90 9.80
N LEU A 145 9.40 -1.03 9.32
CA LEU A 145 8.22 -0.72 10.10
C LEU A 145 7.97 -1.78 11.16
N MET A 146 7.81 -1.31 12.39
CA MET A 146 7.35 -2.15 13.52
C MET A 146 5.87 -1.85 13.77
N THR A 147 5.06 -2.89 13.77
CA THR A 147 3.64 -2.79 14.13
C THR A 147 3.44 -2.71 15.63
N CYS A 148 2.25 -2.34 16.07
CA CYS A 148 1.89 -2.35 17.50
C CYS A 148 2.07 -3.72 18.16
N ASN A 149 2.00 -4.79 17.38
CA ASN A 149 2.20 -6.19 17.83
C ASN A 149 3.69 -6.60 17.89
N GLY A 150 4.61 -5.68 17.60
CA GLY A 150 6.05 -5.95 17.63
C GLY A 150 6.55 -6.82 16.47
N GLN A 151 5.77 -6.97 15.41
CA GLN A 151 6.12 -7.75 14.21
C GLN A 151 6.30 -6.83 13.01
N ALA A 152 7.18 -7.20 12.08
CA ALA A 152 7.20 -6.59 10.77
C ALA A 152 5.97 -7.04 9.95
N PRO A 153 5.40 -6.17 9.09
CA PRO A 153 4.31 -6.57 8.22
C PRO A 153 4.70 -7.77 7.34
N PHE A 154 3.87 -8.81 7.34
CA PHE A 154 4.01 -9.92 6.39
C PHE A 154 3.16 -9.61 5.17
N VAL A 155 3.80 -9.31 4.02
CA VAL A 155 3.16 -8.72 2.86
C VAL A 155 3.44 -9.52 1.60
N THR A 156 2.37 -9.82 0.85
CA THR A 156 2.45 -10.29 -0.54
C THR A 156 2.01 -9.17 -1.48
N MET A 157 2.81 -8.90 -2.52
CA MET A 157 2.49 -7.90 -3.53
C MET A 157 2.26 -8.58 -4.87
N PHE A 158 1.09 -8.33 -5.46
CA PHE A 158 0.79 -8.76 -6.82
C PHE A 158 1.20 -7.67 -7.83
N MET A 159 1.62 -8.12 -9.00
CA MET A 159 2.00 -7.28 -10.13
C MET A 159 1.24 -7.76 -11.37
N TYR A 160 -0.06 -7.50 -11.41
CA TYR A 160 -0.90 -7.82 -12.56
C TYR A 160 -0.85 -6.66 -13.57
N LEU A 161 -0.17 -6.86 -14.69
CA LEU A 161 -0.04 -5.83 -15.73
C LEU A 161 -1.36 -5.56 -16.46
N ASP A 162 -2.20 -6.57 -16.57
CA ASP A 162 -3.51 -6.47 -17.24
C ASP A 162 -4.54 -5.61 -16.46
N GLU A 163 -4.27 -5.33 -15.19
CA GLU A 163 -5.10 -4.43 -14.37
C GLU A 163 -4.73 -2.96 -14.54
N VAL A 164 -3.65 -2.67 -15.25
CA VAL A 164 -3.23 -1.28 -15.51
C VAL A 164 -4.00 -0.76 -16.73
N PRO A 165 -4.72 0.39 -16.62
CA PRO A 165 -5.38 0.99 -17.76
C PRO A 165 -4.41 1.24 -18.93
N GLU A 166 -4.89 1.05 -20.17
CA GLU A 166 -4.08 1.28 -21.35
C GLU A 166 -3.52 2.72 -21.37
N GLY A 167 -2.23 2.86 -21.62
CA GLY A 167 -1.54 4.15 -21.70
C GLY A 167 -0.98 4.68 -20.36
N GLN A 168 -1.02 3.89 -19.32
CA GLN A 168 -0.40 4.23 -18.02
C GLN A 168 0.87 3.42 -17.73
#